data_3822f8726b5e43a6b2add49ac52b467c
#
_entry.id   3822f8726b5e43a6b2add49ac52b467c
#
_cell.length_a   1.000
_cell.length_b   1.000
_cell.length_c   1.000
_cell.angle_alpha   90.00
_cell.angle_beta   90.00
_cell.angle_gamma   90.00
#
_symmetry.space_group_name_H-M   'P 1'
#
loop_
_entity.id
_entity.type
_entity.pdbx_description
1 polymer ?
#
loop_
_entity_poly.entity_id
_entity_poly.type
_entity_poly.pdbx_seq_one_letter_code
_entity_poly.pdbx_strand_id
1 'polypeptide(L)' 'MRRWEHMAVGQTDCKSYREAQEWVGKRAIESGDRGYELVGFDISRAGLFGGRWHATAMFKRPQA' A
#
# COMPACT_ATOMS: atom_id res chain seq x y z
N MET A 1 -26.64 8.80 -1.66
CA MET A 1 -25.33 9.07 -1.06
C MET A 1 -24.34 8.06 -1.58
N ARG A 2 -23.22 8.55 -2.14
CA ARG A 2 -22.15 7.64 -2.61
C ARG A 2 -21.40 7.06 -1.43
N ARG A 3 -21.20 5.79 -1.46
CA ARG A 3 -20.36 5.10 -0.48
C ARG A 3 -19.05 4.69 -1.13
N TRP A 4 -18.02 4.69 -0.33
CA TRP A 4 -16.70 4.28 -0.76
C TRP A 4 -16.33 2.99 -0.04
N GLU A 5 -15.77 2.06 -0.78
CA GLU A 5 -15.18 0.87 -0.22
C GLU A 5 -13.68 1.11 -0.02
N HIS A 6 -13.22 0.89 1.19
CA HIS A 6 -11.82 1.12 1.55
C HIS A 6 -11.08 -0.18 1.75
N MET A 7 -9.82 -0.19 1.37
CA MET A 7 -8.96 -1.34 1.54
C MET A 7 -7.58 -0.87 1.96
N ALA A 8 -6.97 -1.56 2.91
CA ALA A 8 -5.59 -1.32 3.31
C ALA A 8 -4.81 -2.62 3.19
N VAL A 9 -3.62 -2.55 2.62
CA VAL A 9 -2.71 -3.69 2.52
C VAL A 9 -1.34 -3.29 3.02
N GLY A 10 -0.65 -4.21 3.64
CA GLY A 10 0.67 -3.96 4.19
C GLY A 10 1.65 -5.06 3.84
N GLN A 11 2.92 -4.71 3.81
CA GLN A 11 4.02 -5.63 3.59
C GLN A 11 5.14 -5.30 4.58
N THR A 12 5.52 -6.28 5.36
CA THR A 12 6.67 -6.16 6.26
C THR A 12 7.88 -6.81 5.61
N ASP A 13 9.05 -6.58 6.21
CA ASP A 13 10.30 -7.23 5.79
C ASP A 13 10.80 -6.85 4.40
N CYS A 14 10.44 -5.67 3.92
CA CYS A 14 11.09 -5.14 2.73
C CYS A 14 12.55 -4.83 3.07
N LYS A 15 13.46 -5.19 2.19
CA LYS A 15 14.89 -5.09 2.43
C LYS A 15 15.42 -3.67 2.28
N SER A 16 14.72 -2.82 1.54
CA SER A 16 15.13 -1.46 1.29
C SER A 16 13.90 -0.58 1.10
N TYR A 17 14.10 0.72 1.20
CA TYR A 17 13.06 1.70 0.88
C TYR A 17 12.57 1.54 -0.56
N ARG A 18 13.51 1.32 -1.47
CA ARG A 18 13.20 1.14 -2.89
C ARG A 18 12.30 -0.08 -3.10
N GLU A 19 12.60 -1.19 -2.45
CA GLU A 19 11.77 -2.39 -2.53
C GLU A 19 10.36 -2.12 -2.04
N ALA A 20 10.24 -1.36 -0.94
CA ALA A 20 8.94 -0.97 -0.42
C ALA A 20 8.16 -0.09 -1.41
N GLN A 21 8.83 0.85 -2.07
CA GLN A 21 8.21 1.68 -3.10
C GLN A 21 7.74 0.84 -4.29
N GLU A 22 8.54 -0.10 -4.72
CA GLU A 22 8.18 -1.00 -5.82
C GLU A 22 6.96 -1.84 -5.45
N TRP A 23 6.90 -2.32 -4.22
CA TRP A 23 5.75 -3.07 -3.74
C TRP A 23 4.47 -2.22 -3.79
N VAL A 24 4.53 -0.97 -3.32
CA VAL A 24 3.38 -0.06 -3.39
C VAL A 24 2.94 0.14 -4.84
N GLY A 25 3.89 0.34 -5.75
CA GLY A 25 3.59 0.51 -7.16
C GLY A 25 2.89 -0.70 -7.77
N LYS A 26 3.36 -1.90 -7.45
CA LYS A 26 2.72 -3.13 -7.91
C LYS A 26 1.30 -3.27 -7.38
N ARG A 27 1.11 -2.98 -6.10
CA ARG A 27 -0.22 -3.05 -5.50
C ARG A 27 -1.17 -2.02 -6.10
N ALA A 28 -0.67 -0.83 -6.42
CA ALA A 28 -1.48 0.19 -7.07
C ALA A 28 -1.98 -0.28 -8.44
N ILE A 29 -1.13 -0.92 -9.22
CA ILE A 29 -1.50 -1.45 -10.53
C ILE A 29 -2.53 -2.57 -10.39
N GLU A 30 -2.28 -3.54 -9.53
CA GLU A 30 -3.18 -4.67 -9.30
C GLU A 30 -4.55 -4.20 -8.79
N SER A 31 -4.54 -3.25 -7.86
CA SER A 31 -5.78 -2.73 -7.29
C SER A 31 -6.53 -1.86 -8.29
N GLY A 32 -5.81 -1.14 -9.14
CA GLY A 32 -6.41 -0.35 -10.22
C GLY A 32 -7.21 -1.21 -11.18
N ASP A 33 -6.74 -2.42 -11.48
CA ASP A 33 -7.45 -3.38 -12.31
C ASP A 33 -8.79 -3.82 -11.70
N ARG A 34 -8.93 -3.65 -10.40
CA ARG A 34 -10.17 -3.95 -9.67
C ARG A 34 -11.04 -2.73 -9.43
N GLY A 35 -10.65 -1.58 -9.97
CA GLY A 35 -11.38 -0.33 -9.81
C GLY A 35 -11.01 0.48 -8.57
N TYR A 36 -10.00 0.06 -7.82
CA TYR A 36 -9.52 0.83 -6.68
C TYR A 36 -8.56 1.93 -7.13
N GLU A 37 -8.58 3.04 -6.40
CA GLU A 37 -7.56 4.08 -6.57
C GLU A 37 -6.73 4.20 -5.31
N LEU A 38 -5.45 4.48 -5.47
CA LEU A 38 -4.54 4.68 -4.35
C LEU A 38 -4.84 6.03 -3.67
N VAL A 39 -5.18 5.97 -2.40
CA VAL A 39 -5.45 7.16 -1.59
C VAL A 39 -4.17 7.68 -0.94
N GLY A 40 -3.32 6.76 -0.52
CA GLY A 40 -2.07 7.12 0.13
C GLY A 40 -1.26 5.88 0.48
N PHE A 41 -0.03 6.10 0.86
CA PHE A 41 0.84 5.03 1.33
C PHE A 41 1.78 5.55 2.40
N ASP A 42 2.34 4.63 3.17
CA ASP A 42 3.34 4.94 4.18
C ASP A 42 4.46 3.91 4.10
N ILE A 43 5.69 4.37 4.20
CA ILE A 43 6.86 3.50 4.24
C ILE A 43 7.69 3.93 5.46
N SER A 44 7.89 3.01 6.38
CA SER A 44 8.60 3.30 7.61
C SER A 44 9.60 2.19 7.93
N ARG A 45 10.57 2.50 8.75
CA ARG A 45 11.51 1.49 9.24
C ARG A 45 10.82 0.59 10.25
N ALA A 46 11.09 -0.70 10.11
CA ALA A 46 10.59 -1.71 11.04
C ALA A 46 11.77 -2.33 11.78
N GLY A 47 11.55 -2.63 13.06
CA GLY A 47 12.56 -3.29 13.89
C GLY A 47 13.48 -2.32 14.60
N LEU A 48 14.12 -2.82 15.66
CA LEU A 48 14.98 -2.02 16.53
C LEU A 48 16.27 -1.56 15.86
N PHE A 49 16.76 -2.30 14.90
CA PHE A 49 18.03 -2.03 14.24
C PHE A 49 17.89 -1.48 12.82
N GLY A 50 16.66 -1.22 12.40
CA GLY A 50 16.41 -0.53 11.13
C GLY A 50 16.79 -1.28 9.86
N GLY A 51 16.94 -2.60 9.94
CA GLY A 51 17.32 -3.41 8.79
C GLY A 51 16.19 -3.77 7.85
N ARG A 52 14.95 -3.44 8.21
CA ARG A 52 13.77 -3.79 7.44
C ARG A 52 12.86 -2.59 7.28
N TRP A 53 12.01 -2.66 6.26
CA TRP A 53 11.06 -1.60 5.98
C TRP A 53 9.65 -2.16 5.94
N HIS A 54 8.70 -1.36 6.37
CA HIS A 54 7.29 -1.69 6.36
C HIS A 54 6.57 -0.73 5.43
N ALA A 55 5.76 -1.27 4.54
CA ALA A 55 4.98 -0.48 3.61
C ALA A 55 3.49 -0.75 3.83
N THR A 56 2.68 0.30 3.75
CA THR A 56 1.23 0.21 3.82
C THR A 56 0.67 1.03 2.68
N ALA A 57 -0.31 0.48 1.97
CA ALA A 57 -1.00 1.21 0.90
C ALA A 57 -2.50 1.19 1.19
N MET A 58 -3.14 2.33 0.99
CA MET A 58 -4.57 2.50 1.24
C MET A 58 -5.27 2.84 -0.06
N PHE A 59 -6.39 2.19 -0.29
CA PHE A 59 -7.16 2.29 -1.53
C PHE A 59 -8.62 2.55 -1.25
N LYS A 60 -9.30 3.10 -2.24
CA LYS A 60 -10.76 3.24 -2.21
C LYS A 60 -11.34 2.99 -3.58
N ARG A 61 -12.59 2.60 -3.61
CA ARG A 61 -13.36 2.53 -4.84
C ARG A 61 -14.82 2.84 -4.55
N PRO A 62 -15.58 3.37 -5.54
CA PRO A 62 -17.01 3.58 -5.33
C PRO A 62 -17.72 2.25 -5.16
N GLN A 63 -18.64 2.19 -4.22
CA GLN A 63 -19.54 1.04 -4.10
C GLN A 63 -20.66 1.18 -5.13
N ALA A 64 -20.91 0.09 -5.81
CA ALA A 64 -22.00 0.05 -6.79
C ALA A 64 -23.38 0.10 -6.11
#